data_d70efaf36f84551928bdd14c9513be2f
#
_entry.id   d70efaf36f84551928bdd14c9513be2f
#
_cell.length_a   1.000
_cell.length_b   1.000
_cell.length_c   1.000
_cell.angle_alpha   90.00
_cell.angle_beta   90.00
_cell.angle_gamma   90.00
#
_symmetry.space_group_name_H-M   'P 1'
#
loop_
_entity.id
_entity.type
_entity.pdbx_description
1 polymer ?
#
loop_
_entity_poly.entity_id
_entity_poly.type
_entity_poly.pdbx_seq_one_letter_code
_entity_poly.pdbx_strand_id
1 'polypeptide(L)'
;VVLDGLVFSAPRVQPAITSGRSQISFGSDQSIEQKMVEANDLAGLLKAGSLPAPARIVDEVSGGPQLGEENIQSGMSSFVIALLVILLYMIFYYKGAGIVSNLALIANLFFLIGALASLGAALTLPGIAGIVLTIGMAVDANVLIYERIREEMRGGKGLMVALKDGYSKAYSAIIDANLTTLLTAFVLYSFGSGAIRGFATTLIIGIFTSLFSAIVLTRLVFFSRLENKKNITFYSNLTKDWFTKINANFVGNRTKFYILSGVLVVGGLASLMTKGLQYGVEFSGGTTFDVTFEQPVDVQQIRESLATAFTEEGKVGNPIVQTKDSDAKLRIMTNYMIDNPDANQDEMIQAALAEGLAVAGVDYTIDQYNKVDSTISDDFRNGAQNATIFSLIIIFLYIFFRFRKWQYGLGALIAMVHDVVIVLSCFSIFAGILPFTMEIDQAFIAAILTVIGYSINDTVVVFDRIREYVGLYGSKR
;
A
#
# COMPACT_ATOMS: atom_id res chain seq x y z
N VAL A 1 19.39 41.02 4.24
CA VAL A 1 19.81 39.79 3.53
C VAL A 1 18.79 39.52 2.45
N VAL A 2 19.23 39.45 1.20
CA VAL A 2 18.42 39.13 0.03
C VAL A 2 19.03 37.92 -0.61
N LEU A 3 18.24 36.87 -0.82
CA LEU A 3 18.61 35.65 -1.53
C LEU A 3 17.53 35.34 -2.56
N ASP A 4 17.91 35.07 -3.79
CA ASP A 4 17.01 34.72 -4.91
C ASP A 4 15.84 35.71 -5.13
N GLY A 5 16.13 37.05 -4.86
CA GLY A 5 15.13 38.08 -4.98
C GLY A 5 14.21 38.28 -3.77
N LEU A 6 14.25 37.36 -2.81
CA LEU A 6 13.44 37.44 -1.58
C LEU A 6 14.22 38.11 -0.43
N VAL A 7 13.56 39.01 0.32
CA VAL A 7 14.13 39.70 1.46
C VAL A 7 13.88 38.89 2.72
N PHE A 8 14.88 38.15 3.19
CA PHE A 8 14.80 37.35 4.43
C PHE A 8 15.05 38.16 5.70
N SER A 9 15.84 39.24 5.61
CA SER A 9 16.08 40.11 6.74
C SER A 9 16.53 41.48 6.24
N ALA A 10 15.96 42.54 6.82
CA ALA A 10 16.29 43.93 6.52
C ALA A 10 16.80 44.66 7.79
N PRO A 11 17.97 44.29 8.35
CA PRO A 11 18.50 44.90 9.55
C PRO A 11 18.87 46.37 9.28
N ARG A 12 18.66 47.22 10.29
CA ARG A 12 19.02 48.65 10.22
C ARG A 12 20.52 48.82 10.37
N VAL A 13 21.19 49.31 9.33
CA VAL A 13 22.62 49.64 9.37
C VAL A 13 22.79 51.01 10.00
N GLN A 14 23.51 51.08 11.12
CA GLN A 14 23.72 52.37 11.84
C GLN A 14 25.01 53.11 11.38
N PRO A 15 26.21 52.57 11.51
CA PRO A 15 27.43 53.17 10.94
C PRO A 15 27.85 52.49 9.65
N ALA A 16 28.72 53.14 8.88
CA ALA A 16 29.34 52.51 7.71
C ALA A 16 30.23 51.33 8.14
N ILE A 17 30.06 50.17 7.49
CA ILE A 17 30.81 48.93 7.77
C ILE A 17 32.16 49.02 7.05
N THR A 18 33.20 49.53 7.73
CA THR A 18 34.53 49.69 7.16
C THR A 18 35.43 48.47 7.35
N SER A 19 35.04 47.55 8.24
CA SER A 19 35.85 46.35 8.59
C SER A 19 35.64 45.14 7.69
N GLY A 20 34.69 45.20 6.74
CA GLY A 20 34.30 44.05 5.92
C GLY A 20 33.60 42.92 6.69
N ARG A 21 33.31 43.13 7.98
CA ARG A 21 32.55 42.17 8.81
C ARG A 21 31.27 42.82 9.27
N SER A 22 30.12 42.17 9.05
CA SER A 22 28.83 42.60 9.54
C SER A 22 28.31 41.64 10.59
N GLN A 23 27.64 42.15 11.62
CA GLN A 23 26.96 41.36 12.64
C GLN A 23 25.49 41.77 12.66
N ILE A 24 24.62 40.82 12.61
CA ILE A 24 23.17 41.01 12.70
C ILE A 24 22.77 40.73 14.15
N SER A 25 22.16 41.71 14.84
CA SER A 25 21.63 41.57 16.21
C SER A 25 20.10 41.67 16.17
N PHE A 26 19.45 40.84 16.94
CA PHE A 26 17.98 40.84 17.07
C PHE A 26 17.53 41.81 18.16
N GLY A 27 16.38 42.45 17.98
CA GLY A 27 15.83 43.43 18.89
C GLY A 27 15.53 42.91 20.31
N SER A 28 15.30 43.79 21.28
CA SER A 28 15.03 43.44 22.69
C SER A 28 13.64 42.85 22.91
N ASP A 29 12.71 43.03 21.97
CA ASP A 29 11.28 42.78 22.16
C ASP A 29 10.83 41.34 21.95
N GLN A 30 11.73 40.42 21.55
CA GLN A 30 11.45 39.00 21.32
C GLN A 30 11.99 38.14 22.46
N SER A 31 11.36 36.95 22.67
CA SER A 31 11.87 35.97 23.63
C SER A 31 13.23 35.39 23.18
N ILE A 32 14.02 34.89 24.13
CA ILE A 32 15.33 34.28 23.80
C ILE A 32 15.19 33.11 22.85
N GLU A 33 14.12 32.28 22.98
CA GLU A 33 13.85 31.15 22.12
C GLU A 33 13.56 31.61 20.69
N GLN A 34 12.73 32.63 20.50
CA GLN A 34 12.41 33.15 19.16
C GLN A 34 13.66 33.73 18.49
N LYS A 35 14.51 34.44 19.23
CA LYS A 35 15.80 34.96 18.71
C LYS A 35 16.74 33.82 18.28
N MET A 36 16.79 32.71 19.03
CA MET A 36 17.63 31.58 18.69
C MET A 36 17.14 30.88 17.42
N VAL A 37 15.82 30.69 17.24
CA VAL A 37 15.24 30.11 16.03
C VAL A 37 15.56 31.01 14.84
N GLU A 38 15.24 32.30 14.91
CA GLU A 38 15.46 33.26 13.82
C GLU A 38 16.94 33.40 13.44
N ALA A 39 17.84 33.38 14.45
CA ALA A 39 19.29 33.39 14.21
C ALA A 39 19.80 32.12 13.53
N ASN A 40 19.30 30.98 13.93
CA ASN A 40 19.68 29.68 13.32
C ASN A 40 19.16 29.60 11.90
N ASP A 41 17.93 30.02 11.64
CA ASP A 41 17.34 30.04 10.30
C ASP A 41 18.12 30.97 9.36
N LEU A 42 18.43 32.20 9.83
CA LEU A 42 19.23 33.13 9.06
C LEU A 42 20.67 32.64 8.82
N ALA A 43 21.27 32.00 9.82
CA ALA A 43 22.59 31.37 9.68
C ALA A 43 22.57 30.17 8.71
N GLY A 44 21.51 29.39 8.72
CA GLY A 44 21.26 28.30 7.77
C GLY A 44 21.15 28.81 6.34
N LEU A 45 20.33 29.83 6.11
CA LEU A 45 20.15 30.52 4.83
C LEU A 45 21.47 31.10 4.29
N LEU A 46 22.25 31.80 5.14
CA LEU A 46 23.53 32.36 4.76
C LEU A 46 24.60 31.31 4.46
N LYS A 47 24.55 30.17 5.12
CA LYS A 47 25.41 28.99 4.83
C LYS A 47 25.06 28.31 3.52
N ALA A 48 23.77 28.17 3.23
CA ALA A 48 23.27 27.56 1.99
C ALA A 48 23.67 28.43 0.77
N GLY A 49 23.74 29.76 0.93
CA GLY A 49 24.01 30.71 -0.16
C GLY A 49 22.84 30.78 -1.16
N SER A 50 23.01 31.54 -2.24
CA SER A 50 22.06 31.57 -3.34
C SER A 50 22.15 30.26 -4.15
N LEU A 51 21.02 29.67 -4.46
CA LEU A 51 20.94 28.51 -5.34
C LEU A 51 21.31 28.91 -6.79
N PRO A 52 21.98 28.06 -7.56
CA PRO A 52 22.27 28.33 -8.99
C PRO A 52 21.02 28.53 -9.82
N ALA A 53 19.87 27.99 -9.36
CA ALA A 53 18.54 28.19 -9.90
C ALA A 53 17.54 28.28 -8.72
N PRO A 54 16.43 29.06 -8.85
CA PRO A 54 15.43 29.14 -7.80
C PRO A 54 14.82 27.75 -7.56
N ALA A 55 14.71 27.36 -6.27
CA ALA A 55 14.03 26.15 -5.88
C ALA A 55 12.53 26.43 -5.75
N ARG A 56 11.70 25.49 -6.20
CA ARG A 56 10.26 25.50 -5.96
C ARG A 56 9.84 24.20 -5.30
N ILE A 57 8.77 24.28 -4.50
CA ILE A 57 8.15 23.10 -3.92
C ILE A 57 7.36 22.38 -5.03
N VAL A 58 7.74 21.15 -5.31
CA VAL A 58 7.12 20.32 -6.37
C VAL A 58 6.19 19.24 -5.82
N ASP A 59 6.36 18.91 -4.55
CA ASP A 59 5.52 17.94 -3.82
C ASP A 59 5.47 18.37 -2.35
N GLU A 60 4.26 18.54 -1.82
CA GLU A 60 4.03 18.96 -0.45
C GLU A 60 2.83 18.19 0.12
N VAL A 61 3.05 17.52 1.23
CA VAL A 61 1.99 16.87 2.01
C VAL A 61 2.00 17.45 3.42
N SER A 62 0.93 18.13 3.77
CA SER A 62 0.71 18.65 5.12
C SER A 62 -0.54 18.01 5.71
N GLY A 63 -0.44 17.54 6.95
CA GLY A 63 -1.58 16.97 7.67
C GLY A 63 -1.64 17.50 9.10
N GLY A 64 -2.83 17.81 9.57
CA GLY A 64 -3.04 18.23 10.95
C GLY A 64 -2.65 17.13 11.94
N PRO A 65 -2.17 17.49 13.15
CA PRO A 65 -1.80 16.52 14.20
C PRO A 65 -2.94 15.55 14.55
N GLN A 66 -4.18 16.01 14.54
CA GLN A 66 -5.37 15.20 14.80
C GLN A 66 -5.57 14.10 13.76
N LEU A 67 -5.39 14.43 12.47
CA LEU A 67 -5.49 13.45 11.39
C LEU A 67 -4.40 12.37 11.50
N GLY A 68 -3.19 12.76 11.85
CA GLY A 68 -2.09 11.82 12.12
C GLY A 68 -2.43 10.84 13.24
N GLU A 69 -2.98 11.34 14.35
CA GLU A 69 -3.39 10.53 15.49
C GLU A 69 -4.56 9.61 15.14
N GLU A 70 -5.59 10.09 14.45
CA GLU A 70 -6.75 9.31 14.00
C GLU A 70 -6.33 8.19 13.04
N ASN A 71 -5.46 8.47 12.08
CA ASN A 71 -4.93 7.48 11.14
C ASN A 71 -4.09 6.41 11.84
N ILE A 72 -3.25 6.81 12.80
CA ILE A 72 -2.46 5.85 13.60
C ILE A 72 -3.39 4.98 14.45
N GLN A 73 -4.39 5.55 15.10
CA GLN A 73 -5.33 4.81 15.93
C GLN A 73 -6.18 3.84 15.11
N SER A 74 -6.68 4.27 13.96
CA SER A 74 -7.45 3.44 13.03
C SER A 74 -6.61 2.32 12.42
N GLY A 75 -5.38 2.63 12.01
CA GLY A 75 -4.43 1.63 11.52
C GLY A 75 -4.06 0.60 12.61
N MET A 76 -3.80 1.06 13.84
CA MET A 76 -3.47 0.18 14.95
C MET A 76 -4.65 -0.68 15.40
N SER A 77 -5.86 -0.13 15.44
CA SER A 77 -7.06 -0.91 15.78
C SER A 77 -7.35 -1.97 14.73
N SER A 78 -7.24 -1.64 13.44
CA SER A 78 -7.38 -2.59 12.34
C SER A 78 -6.34 -3.71 12.41
N PHE A 79 -5.08 -3.36 12.71
CA PHE A 79 -3.99 -4.31 12.93
C PHE A 79 -4.32 -5.28 14.07
N VAL A 80 -4.75 -4.78 15.24
CA VAL A 80 -5.07 -5.61 16.41
C VAL A 80 -6.26 -6.52 16.12
N ILE A 81 -7.31 -6.01 15.47
CA ILE A 81 -8.49 -6.81 15.10
C ILE A 81 -8.09 -7.92 14.13
N ALA A 82 -7.35 -7.61 13.06
CA ALA A 82 -6.87 -8.59 12.10
C ALA A 82 -6.01 -9.68 12.77
N LEU A 83 -5.08 -9.28 13.63
CA LEU A 83 -4.24 -10.19 14.39
C LEU A 83 -5.07 -11.13 15.26
N LEU A 84 -6.02 -10.59 16.04
CA LEU A 84 -6.87 -11.40 16.92
C LEU A 84 -7.73 -12.39 16.14
N VAL A 85 -8.34 -11.96 15.02
CA VAL A 85 -9.13 -12.84 14.16
C VAL A 85 -8.29 -14.01 13.65
N ILE A 86 -7.08 -13.74 13.18
CA ILE A 86 -6.17 -14.76 12.66
C ILE A 86 -5.71 -15.72 13.78
N LEU A 87 -5.32 -15.19 14.94
CA LEU A 87 -4.91 -16.02 16.09
C LEU A 87 -6.03 -16.96 16.53
N LEU A 88 -7.26 -16.46 16.64
CA LEU A 88 -8.43 -17.26 17.01
C LEU A 88 -8.76 -18.30 15.94
N TYR A 89 -8.74 -17.90 14.65
CA TYR A 89 -8.98 -18.82 13.54
C TYR A 89 -7.96 -19.97 13.52
N MET A 90 -6.68 -19.71 13.70
CA MET A 90 -5.63 -20.73 13.70
C MET A 90 -5.79 -21.72 14.86
N ILE A 91 -6.16 -21.26 16.06
CA ILE A 91 -6.44 -22.15 17.20
C ILE A 91 -7.71 -22.97 16.92
N PHE A 92 -8.77 -22.34 16.43
CA PHE A 92 -10.03 -23.01 16.12
C PHE A 92 -9.86 -24.11 15.08
N TYR A 93 -9.12 -23.80 14.00
CA TYR A 93 -8.98 -24.72 12.86
C TYR A 93 -7.94 -25.81 13.11
N TYR A 94 -6.72 -25.45 13.56
CA TYR A 94 -5.57 -26.36 13.69
C TYR A 94 -5.29 -26.80 15.12
N LYS A 95 -6.01 -26.30 16.10
CA LYS A 95 -5.87 -26.64 17.53
C LYS A 95 -4.42 -26.49 18.02
N GLY A 96 -3.74 -27.61 18.38
CA GLY A 96 -2.37 -27.60 18.91
C GLY A 96 -1.32 -27.03 17.93
N ALA A 97 -1.45 -27.35 16.63
CA ALA A 97 -0.58 -26.77 15.60
C ALA A 97 -0.87 -25.26 15.41
N GLY A 98 -2.13 -24.82 15.57
CA GLY A 98 -2.50 -23.43 15.54
C GLY A 98 -1.81 -22.60 16.63
N ILE A 99 -1.64 -23.14 17.84
CA ILE A 99 -0.88 -22.46 18.89
C ILE A 99 0.59 -22.28 18.48
N VAL A 100 1.19 -23.28 17.81
CA VAL A 100 2.58 -23.16 17.32
C VAL A 100 2.68 -22.12 16.20
N SER A 101 1.71 -22.07 15.29
CA SER A 101 1.63 -21.02 14.28
C SER A 101 1.51 -19.63 14.91
N ASN A 102 0.67 -19.48 15.93
CA ASN A 102 0.49 -18.19 16.62
C ASN A 102 1.78 -17.73 17.31
N LEU A 103 2.52 -18.66 17.93
CA LEU A 103 3.83 -18.34 18.49
C LEU A 103 4.82 -17.88 17.41
N ALA A 104 4.84 -18.56 16.27
CA ALA A 104 5.67 -18.18 15.13
C ALA A 104 5.26 -16.83 14.55
N LEU A 105 3.96 -16.52 14.50
CA LEU A 105 3.44 -15.23 14.03
C LEU A 105 3.85 -14.09 14.97
N ILE A 106 3.73 -14.27 16.28
CA ILE A 106 4.19 -13.27 17.27
C ILE A 106 5.71 -13.06 17.15
N ALA A 107 6.48 -14.13 17.00
CA ALA A 107 7.92 -14.04 16.79
C ALA A 107 8.25 -13.32 15.46
N ASN A 108 7.49 -13.58 14.40
CA ASN A 108 7.62 -12.88 13.11
C ASN A 108 7.42 -11.38 13.29
N LEU A 109 6.36 -10.97 13.98
CA LEU A 109 6.10 -9.54 14.25
C LEU A 109 7.22 -8.90 15.06
N PHE A 110 7.74 -9.62 16.06
CA PHE A 110 8.88 -9.14 16.85
C PHE A 110 10.12 -8.92 15.97
N PHE A 111 10.45 -9.88 15.09
CA PHE A 111 11.57 -9.73 14.15
C PHE A 111 11.35 -8.63 13.13
N LEU A 112 10.15 -8.52 12.59
CA LEU A 112 9.78 -7.48 11.62
C LEU A 112 9.92 -6.08 12.23
N ILE A 113 9.31 -5.85 13.39
CA ILE A 113 9.37 -4.54 14.06
C ILE A 113 10.81 -4.25 14.50
N GLY A 114 11.54 -5.25 15.03
CA GLY A 114 12.94 -5.12 15.41
C GLY A 114 13.84 -4.77 14.23
N ALA A 115 13.62 -5.37 13.06
CA ALA A 115 14.38 -5.07 11.85
C ALA A 115 14.06 -3.66 11.32
N LEU A 116 12.78 -3.27 11.28
CA LEU A 116 12.38 -1.92 10.87
C LEU A 116 12.98 -0.85 11.78
N ALA A 117 12.90 -1.06 13.11
CA ALA A 117 13.50 -0.15 14.11
C ALA A 117 15.03 -0.06 13.97
N SER A 118 15.71 -1.20 13.75
CA SER A 118 17.16 -1.25 13.57
C SER A 118 17.63 -0.50 12.31
N LEU A 119 16.82 -0.50 11.26
CA LEU A 119 17.12 0.20 10.02
C LEU A 119 16.71 1.68 10.06
N GLY A 120 16.09 2.16 11.14
CA GLY A 120 15.56 3.52 11.24
C GLY A 120 14.46 3.81 10.22
N ALA A 121 13.72 2.76 9.79
CA ALA A 121 12.67 2.91 8.80
C ALA A 121 11.48 3.68 9.39
N ALA A 122 11.04 4.73 8.71
CA ALA A 122 9.82 5.44 9.08
C ALA A 122 8.59 4.57 8.79
N LEU A 123 7.71 4.42 9.79
CA LEU A 123 6.47 3.68 9.63
C LEU A 123 5.40 4.61 9.05
N THR A 124 5.16 4.47 7.75
CA THR A 124 4.10 5.18 7.03
C THR A 124 2.77 4.43 7.10
N LEU A 125 1.65 5.08 6.78
CA LEU A 125 0.34 4.43 6.72
C LEU A 125 0.33 3.21 5.77
N PRO A 126 0.85 3.29 4.53
CA PRO A 126 1.07 2.12 3.69
C PRO A 126 2.03 1.10 4.31
N GLY A 127 3.02 1.52 5.09
CA GLY A 127 3.90 0.62 5.84
C GLY A 127 3.15 -0.22 6.88
N ILE A 128 2.19 0.37 7.60
CA ILE A 128 1.28 -0.36 8.52
C ILE A 128 0.44 -1.38 7.72
N ALA A 129 -0.12 -0.99 6.57
CA ALA A 129 -0.82 -1.91 5.69
C ALA A 129 0.08 -3.08 5.23
N GLY A 130 1.35 -2.82 4.96
CA GLY A 130 2.36 -3.84 4.67
C GLY A 130 2.58 -4.82 5.84
N ILE A 131 2.56 -4.34 7.09
CA ILE A 131 2.63 -5.23 8.28
C ILE A 131 1.39 -6.12 8.34
N VAL A 132 0.19 -5.56 8.18
CA VAL A 132 -1.07 -6.33 8.21
C VAL A 132 -1.09 -7.40 7.11
N LEU A 133 -0.64 -7.05 5.90
CA LEU A 133 -0.50 -7.99 4.80
C LEU A 133 0.50 -9.11 5.14
N THR A 134 1.64 -8.76 5.72
CA THR A 134 2.67 -9.73 6.14
C THR A 134 2.14 -10.72 7.17
N ILE A 135 1.23 -10.32 8.06
CA ILE A 135 0.55 -11.25 8.99
C ILE A 135 -0.19 -12.33 8.21
N GLY A 136 -0.96 -11.94 7.19
CA GLY A 136 -1.67 -12.89 6.32
C GLY A 136 -0.72 -13.87 5.64
N MET A 137 0.35 -13.36 5.02
CA MET A 137 1.36 -14.18 4.34
C MET A 137 2.14 -15.11 5.29
N ALA A 138 2.42 -14.67 6.51
CA ALA A 138 3.12 -15.47 7.50
C ALA A 138 2.31 -16.71 7.92
N VAL A 139 0.98 -16.57 7.96
CA VAL A 139 0.08 -17.69 8.26
C VAL A 139 -0.08 -18.62 7.06
N ASP A 140 -0.08 -18.11 5.84
CA ASP A 140 -0.25 -18.89 4.61
C ASP A 140 0.80 -20.01 4.48
N ALA A 141 2.07 -19.71 4.71
CA ALA A 141 3.13 -20.72 4.71
C ALA A 141 2.88 -21.83 5.75
N ASN A 142 2.38 -21.48 6.94
CA ASN A 142 2.03 -22.45 7.98
C ASN A 142 0.83 -23.32 7.55
N VAL A 143 -0.19 -22.72 6.93
CA VAL A 143 -1.38 -23.41 6.40
C VAL A 143 -0.95 -24.45 5.38
N LEU A 144 -0.11 -24.09 4.40
CA LEU A 144 0.41 -25.02 3.39
C LEU A 144 1.14 -26.21 4.02
N ILE A 145 2.00 -25.96 5.00
CA ILE A 145 2.70 -27.04 5.74
C ILE A 145 1.69 -27.93 6.47
N TYR A 146 0.74 -27.34 7.20
CA TYR A 146 -0.20 -28.11 8.03
C TYR A 146 -1.16 -28.93 7.21
N GLU A 147 -1.69 -28.38 6.10
CA GLU A 147 -2.55 -29.16 5.21
C GLU A 147 -1.76 -30.32 4.56
N ARG A 148 -0.49 -30.11 4.22
CA ARG A 148 0.34 -31.20 3.69
C ARG A 148 0.60 -32.27 4.74
N ILE A 149 0.88 -31.91 6.01
CA ILE A 149 0.99 -32.85 7.12
C ILE A 149 -0.32 -33.64 7.30
N ARG A 150 -1.47 -32.97 7.27
CA ARG A 150 -2.79 -33.61 7.35
C ARG A 150 -3.02 -34.60 6.23
N GLU A 151 -2.61 -34.27 4.99
CA GLU A 151 -2.68 -35.16 3.83
C GLU A 151 -1.83 -36.43 4.03
N GLU A 152 -0.58 -36.30 4.49
CA GLU A 152 0.30 -37.41 4.78
C GLU A 152 -0.23 -38.30 5.92
N MET A 153 -0.83 -37.68 6.95
CA MET A 153 -1.49 -38.42 8.05
C MET A 153 -2.72 -39.20 7.57
N ARG A 154 -3.54 -38.60 6.68
CA ARG A 154 -4.67 -39.32 6.04
C ARG A 154 -4.20 -40.50 5.17
N GLY A 155 -3.01 -40.39 4.59
CA GLY A 155 -2.33 -41.49 3.89
C GLY A 155 -1.81 -42.60 4.80
N GLY A 156 -2.07 -42.55 6.12
CA GLY A 156 -1.73 -43.60 7.08
C GLY A 156 -0.30 -43.48 7.67
N LYS A 157 0.42 -42.38 7.41
CA LYS A 157 1.76 -42.16 7.98
C LYS A 157 1.69 -41.73 9.44
N GLY A 158 2.63 -42.25 10.24
CA GLY A 158 2.80 -41.80 11.63
C GLY A 158 3.20 -40.31 11.68
N LEU A 159 2.86 -39.62 12.78
CA LEU A 159 2.98 -38.18 12.93
C LEU A 159 4.40 -37.65 12.64
N MET A 160 5.45 -38.31 13.10
CA MET A 160 6.85 -37.90 12.86
C MET A 160 7.21 -37.94 11.36
N VAL A 161 6.78 -38.98 10.65
CA VAL A 161 7.01 -39.14 9.20
C VAL A 161 6.18 -38.12 8.44
N ALA A 162 4.89 -37.98 8.78
CA ALA A 162 3.98 -37.01 8.17
C ALA A 162 4.50 -35.57 8.35
N LEU A 163 5.06 -35.23 9.51
CA LEU A 163 5.68 -33.92 9.76
C LEU A 163 6.88 -33.70 8.81
N LYS A 164 7.82 -34.65 8.76
CA LYS A 164 9.02 -34.55 7.92
C LYS A 164 8.66 -34.41 6.44
N ASP A 165 7.73 -35.24 5.97
CA ASP A 165 7.28 -35.25 4.57
C ASP A 165 6.47 -34.00 4.26
N GLY A 166 5.62 -33.52 5.18
CA GLY A 166 4.82 -32.31 5.03
C GLY A 166 5.70 -31.06 4.80
N TYR A 167 6.71 -30.84 5.65
CA TYR A 167 7.69 -29.77 5.45
C TYR A 167 8.45 -29.90 4.14
N SER A 168 8.96 -31.10 3.84
CA SER A 168 9.73 -31.33 2.61
C SER A 168 8.93 -31.08 1.34
N LYS A 169 7.66 -31.49 1.31
CA LYS A 169 6.80 -31.33 0.13
C LYS A 169 6.21 -29.91 0.00
N ALA A 170 5.95 -29.23 1.12
CA ALA A 170 5.47 -27.86 1.09
C ALA A 170 6.58 -26.82 0.77
N TYR A 171 7.85 -27.16 1.04
CA TYR A 171 8.97 -26.23 0.95
C TYR A 171 9.08 -25.56 -0.42
N SER A 172 9.00 -26.32 -1.50
CA SER A 172 9.09 -25.80 -2.86
C SER A 172 8.01 -24.75 -3.15
N ALA A 173 6.75 -25.08 -2.84
CA ALA A 173 5.62 -24.17 -3.09
C ALA A 173 5.74 -22.88 -2.24
N ILE A 174 6.17 -22.99 -0.98
CA ILE A 174 6.34 -21.84 -0.10
C ILE A 174 7.44 -20.91 -0.61
N ILE A 175 8.60 -21.44 -1.01
CA ILE A 175 9.70 -20.62 -1.53
C ILE A 175 9.29 -19.97 -2.84
N ASP A 176 8.68 -20.71 -3.78
CA ASP A 176 8.24 -20.18 -5.06
C ASP A 176 7.22 -19.03 -4.89
N ALA A 177 6.26 -19.21 -4.02
CA ALA A 177 5.25 -18.23 -3.70
C ALA A 177 5.83 -16.93 -3.11
N ASN A 178 6.68 -17.09 -2.10
CA ASN A 178 7.30 -15.94 -1.45
C ASN A 178 8.33 -15.23 -2.38
N LEU A 179 9.01 -15.97 -3.24
CA LEU A 179 9.94 -15.39 -4.20
C LEU A 179 9.23 -14.52 -5.25
N THR A 180 8.06 -14.93 -5.75
CA THR A 180 7.27 -14.12 -6.68
C THR A 180 6.82 -12.80 -6.03
N THR A 181 6.34 -12.85 -4.79
CA THR A 181 5.97 -11.66 -4.03
C THR A 181 7.18 -10.78 -3.71
N LEU A 182 8.32 -11.40 -3.41
CA LEU A 182 9.59 -10.68 -3.16
C LEU A 182 10.07 -9.94 -4.41
N LEU A 183 9.99 -10.56 -5.60
CA LEU A 183 10.32 -9.92 -6.88
C LEU A 183 9.45 -8.68 -7.12
N THR A 184 8.14 -8.80 -6.88
CA THR A 184 7.21 -7.67 -6.98
C THR A 184 7.56 -6.57 -5.97
N ALA A 185 7.90 -6.94 -4.74
CA ALA A 185 8.31 -5.99 -3.70
C ALA A 185 9.60 -5.24 -4.05
N PHE A 186 10.57 -5.91 -4.69
CA PHE A 186 11.77 -5.25 -5.20
C PHE A 186 11.47 -4.28 -6.34
N VAL A 187 10.55 -4.60 -7.23
CA VAL A 187 10.10 -3.67 -8.27
C VAL A 187 9.45 -2.45 -7.65
N LEU A 188 8.54 -2.66 -6.67
CA LEU A 188 7.93 -1.57 -5.89
C LEU A 188 8.97 -0.70 -5.17
N TYR A 189 9.99 -1.30 -4.59
CA TYR A 189 11.07 -0.56 -3.94
C TYR A 189 11.87 0.28 -4.92
N SER A 190 12.11 -0.23 -6.14
CA SER A 190 12.94 0.42 -7.15
C SER A 190 12.23 1.56 -7.87
N PHE A 191 10.93 1.39 -8.16
CA PHE A 191 10.12 2.38 -8.90
C PHE A 191 9.23 3.22 -7.99
N GLY A 192 8.99 2.78 -6.77
CA GLY A 192 8.19 3.52 -5.79
C GLY A 192 8.96 4.68 -5.16
N SER A 193 8.24 5.68 -4.72
CA SER A 193 8.73 6.84 -3.98
C SER A 193 8.05 6.93 -2.62
N GLY A 194 8.58 7.73 -1.72
CA GLY A 194 7.97 8.07 -0.44
C GLY A 194 7.29 6.89 0.28
N ALA A 195 5.98 6.97 0.40
CA ALA A 195 5.14 6.00 1.11
C ALA A 195 5.15 4.59 0.49
N ILE A 196 5.22 4.47 -0.85
CA ILE A 196 5.29 3.17 -1.55
C ILE A 196 6.59 2.45 -1.20
N ARG A 197 7.72 3.17 -1.16
CA ARG A 197 9.01 2.59 -0.79
C ARG A 197 9.00 2.07 0.65
N GLY A 198 8.33 2.80 1.57
CA GLY A 198 8.08 2.35 2.94
C GLY A 198 7.29 1.04 3.00
N PHE A 199 6.20 0.94 2.25
CA PHE A 199 5.41 -0.29 2.10
C PHE A 199 6.26 -1.44 1.55
N ALA A 200 7.00 -1.23 0.45
CA ALA A 200 7.86 -2.24 -0.16
C ALA A 200 8.96 -2.74 0.80
N THR A 201 9.56 -1.83 1.56
CA THR A 201 10.57 -2.18 2.59
C THR A 201 9.97 -3.09 3.65
N THR A 202 8.80 -2.74 4.18
CA THR A 202 8.08 -3.56 5.16
C THR A 202 7.74 -4.94 4.60
N LEU A 203 7.30 -5.01 3.34
CA LEU A 203 6.96 -6.25 2.66
C LEU A 203 8.19 -7.15 2.46
N ILE A 204 9.33 -6.59 2.00
CA ILE A 204 10.59 -7.33 1.81
C ILE A 204 11.05 -7.94 3.15
N ILE A 205 11.16 -7.12 4.19
CA ILE A 205 11.59 -7.60 5.51
C ILE A 205 10.58 -8.63 6.05
N GLY A 206 9.29 -8.37 5.88
CA GLY A 206 8.21 -9.25 6.32
C GLY A 206 8.26 -10.62 5.67
N ILE A 207 8.57 -10.73 4.38
CA ILE A 207 8.74 -12.00 3.69
C ILE A 207 9.92 -12.81 4.28
N PHE A 208 11.07 -12.18 4.50
CA PHE A 208 12.21 -12.88 5.11
C PHE A 208 11.92 -13.36 6.53
N THR A 209 11.34 -12.50 7.37
CA THR A 209 11.01 -12.85 8.76
C THR A 209 9.89 -13.89 8.84
N SER A 210 8.90 -13.84 7.93
CA SER A 210 7.81 -14.84 7.86
C SER A 210 8.32 -16.21 7.41
N LEU A 211 9.17 -16.27 6.40
CA LEU A 211 9.81 -17.53 5.96
C LEU A 211 10.63 -18.17 7.08
N PHE A 212 11.42 -17.37 7.77
CA PHE A 212 12.20 -17.86 8.93
C PHE A 212 11.27 -18.40 10.01
N SER A 213 10.24 -17.65 10.38
CA SER A 213 9.31 -18.05 11.44
C SER A 213 8.47 -19.27 11.06
N ALA A 214 7.95 -19.32 9.84
CA ALA A 214 7.10 -20.42 9.39
C ALA A 214 7.87 -21.72 9.14
N ILE A 215 9.08 -21.65 8.60
CA ILE A 215 9.85 -22.85 8.25
C ILE A 215 10.76 -23.31 9.40
N VAL A 216 11.49 -22.38 10.02
CA VAL A 216 12.51 -22.74 11.01
C VAL A 216 11.91 -22.85 12.42
N LEU A 217 11.23 -21.79 12.90
CA LEU A 217 10.72 -21.78 14.27
C LEU A 217 9.64 -22.83 14.49
N THR A 218 8.65 -22.94 13.60
CA THR A 218 7.57 -23.92 13.76
C THR A 218 8.12 -25.35 13.71
N ARG A 219 9.06 -25.61 12.79
CA ARG A 219 9.74 -26.90 12.70
C ARG A 219 10.48 -27.26 13.98
N LEU A 220 11.24 -26.32 14.53
CA LEU A 220 11.98 -26.51 15.78
C LEU A 220 11.04 -26.86 16.93
N VAL A 221 9.94 -26.13 17.08
CA VAL A 221 8.94 -26.36 18.12
C VAL A 221 8.29 -27.74 17.96
N PHE A 222 7.92 -28.12 16.75
CA PHE A 222 7.28 -29.41 16.49
C PHE A 222 8.23 -30.58 16.79
N PHE A 223 9.46 -30.55 16.31
CA PHE A 223 10.41 -31.62 16.54
C PHE A 223 10.76 -31.72 18.05
N SER A 224 11.01 -30.60 18.71
CA SER A 224 11.26 -30.59 20.16
C SER A 224 10.11 -31.16 21.00
N ARG A 225 8.87 -30.86 20.62
CA ARG A 225 7.68 -31.41 21.29
C ARG A 225 7.53 -32.92 21.08
N LEU A 226 7.78 -33.39 19.84
CA LEU A 226 7.70 -34.84 19.54
C LEU A 226 8.81 -35.65 20.19
N GLU A 227 10.02 -35.15 20.20
CA GLU A 227 11.15 -35.77 20.96
C GLU A 227 10.81 -35.93 22.43
N ASN A 228 10.14 -34.94 23.03
CA ASN A 228 9.63 -34.97 24.40
C ASN A 228 8.33 -35.77 24.55
N LYS A 229 7.96 -36.62 23.58
CA LYS A 229 6.76 -37.48 23.57
C LYS A 229 5.44 -36.72 23.79
N LYS A 230 5.37 -35.42 23.44
CA LYS A 230 4.15 -34.59 23.53
C LYS A 230 3.45 -34.63 22.21
N ASN A 231 2.21 -35.16 22.16
CA ASN A 231 1.39 -35.18 20.96
C ASN A 231 0.99 -33.77 20.54
N ILE A 232 0.90 -33.57 19.21
CA ILE A 232 0.44 -32.33 18.59
C ILE A 232 -0.73 -32.69 17.69
N THR A 233 -1.81 -31.89 17.77
CA THR A 233 -2.99 -32.04 16.94
C THR A 233 -3.00 -31.00 15.84
N PHE A 234 -3.29 -31.41 14.60
CA PHE A 234 -3.37 -30.56 13.41
C PHE A 234 -4.81 -30.31 12.95
N TYR A 235 -5.79 -30.65 13.74
CA TYR A 235 -7.21 -30.44 13.47
C TYR A 235 -8.00 -30.44 14.79
N SER A 236 -9.14 -29.76 14.77
CA SER A 236 -10.18 -29.94 15.78
C SER A 236 -11.16 -31.05 15.36
N ASN A 237 -11.99 -31.54 16.29
CA ASN A 237 -13.01 -32.55 15.95
C ASN A 237 -14.00 -32.03 14.89
N LEU A 238 -14.24 -30.73 14.86
CA LEU A 238 -15.12 -30.06 13.90
C LEU A 238 -14.45 -29.91 12.51
N THR A 239 -13.13 -29.61 12.48
CA THR A 239 -12.42 -29.27 11.25
C THR A 239 -11.70 -30.45 10.62
N LYS A 240 -11.70 -31.63 11.26
CA LYS A 240 -11.00 -32.83 10.79
C LYS A 240 -11.33 -33.18 9.35
N ASP A 241 -12.62 -33.16 8.99
CA ASP A 241 -13.12 -33.57 7.71
C ASP A 241 -13.65 -32.40 6.84
N TRP A 242 -13.37 -31.14 7.24
CA TRP A 242 -13.74 -29.99 6.44
C TRP A 242 -13.01 -30.04 5.09
N PHE A 243 -13.75 -29.70 4.05
CA PHE A 243 -13.30 -29.70 2.65
C PHE A 243 -12.91 -31.06 2.06
N THR A 244 -12.86 -32.16 2.84
CA THR A 244 -12.47 -33.49 2.32
C THR A 244 -13.55 -34.11 1.43
N LYS A 245 -14.81 -33.75 1.64
CA LYS A 245 -15.97 -34.26 0.90
C LYS A 245 -16.40 -33.37 -0.29
N ILE A 246 -15.71 -32.25 -0.50
CA ILE A 246 -16.01 -31.38 -1.63
C ILE A 246 -15.57 -32.04 -2.92
N ASN A 247 -16.54 -32.49 -3.70
CA ASN A 247 -16.31 -33.05 -5.04
C ASN A 247 -16.82 -32.05 -6.10
N ALA A 248 -16.17 -30.87 -6.15
CA ALA A 248 -16.52 -29.86 -7.12
C ALA A 248 -15.86 -30.16 -8.47
N ASN A 249 -16.66 -30.33 -9.52
CA ASN A 249 -16.15 -30.55 -10.86
C ASN A 249 -15.75 -29.21 -11.51
N PHE A 250 -14.62 -28.62 -11.06
CA PHE A 250 -14.10 -27.37 -11.58
C PHE A 250 -13.83 -27.41 -13.08
N VAL A 251 -13.18 -28.46 -13.56
CA VAL A 251 -12.83 -28.60 -14.97
C VAL A 251 -14.07 -28.81 -15.85
N GLY A 252 -15.04 -29.61 -15.40
CA GLY A 252 -16.31 -29.82 -16.13
C GLY A 252 -17.17 -28.55 -16.20
N ASN A 253 -17.12 -27.70 -15.15
CA ASN A 253 -17.87 -26.44 -15.11
C ASN A 253 -17.10 -25.24 -15.68
N ARG A 254 -15.90 -25.41 -16.27
CA ARG A 254 -15.06 -24.33 -16.78
C ARG A 254 -15.78 -23.34 -17.68
N THR A 255 -16.69 -23.84 -18.56
CA THR A 255 -17.45 -22.97 -19.47
C THR A 255 -18.33 -21.97 -18.73
N LYS A 256 -18.96 -22.39 -17.61
CA LYS A 256 -19.77 -21.48 -16.78
C LYS A 256 -18.91 -20.38 -16.15
N PHE A 257 -17.71 -20.75 -15.66
CA PHE A 257 -16.79 -19.80 -15.09
C PHE A 257 -16.19 -18.85 -16.14
N TYR A 258 -15.91 -19.35 -17.37
CA TYR A 258 -15.49 -18.48 -18.47
C TYR A 258 -16.57 -17.48 -18.89
N ILE A 259 -17.85 -17.90 -18.91
CA ILE A 259 -18.95 -16.99 -19.21
C ILE A 259 -19.09 -15.94 -18.10
N LEU A 260 -19.09 -16.36 -16.83
CA LEU A 260 -19.17 -15.44 -15.69
C LEU A 260 -18.02 -14.41 -15.71
N SER A 261 -16.79 -14.91 -15.82
CA SER A 261 -15.60 -14.05 -15.92
C SER A 261 -15.65 -13.14 -17.14
N GLY A 262 -16.05 -13.66 -18.29
CA GLY A 262 -16.21 -12.88 -19.52
C GLY A 262 -17.21 -11.75 -19.37
N VAL A 263 -18.36 -12.00 -18.74
CA VAL A 263 -19.36 -10.96 -18.45
C VAL A 263 -18.80 -9.88 -17.54
N LEU A 264 -18.08 -10.27 -16.47
CA LEU A 264 -17.45 -9.31 -15.54
C LEU A 264 -16.38 -8.47 -16.25
N VAL A 265 -15.51 -9.11 -17.03
CA VAL A 265 -14.45 -8.42 -17.79
C VAL A 265 -15.04 -7.47 -18.83
N VAL A 266 -16.02 -7.91 -19.62
CA VAL A 266 -16.66 -7.06 -20.65
C VAL A 266 -17.42 -5.91 -20.01
N GLY A 267 -18.19 -6.16 -18.95
CA GLY A 267 -18.87 -5.12 -18.19
C GLY A 267 -17.91 -4.12 -17.56
N GLY A 268 -16.80 -4.62 -17.01
CA GLY A 268 -15.73 -3.80 -16.46
C GLY A 268 -15.03 -2.94 -17.52
N LEU A 269 -14.65 -3.51 -18.64
CA LEU A 269 -14.06 -2.76 -19.76
C LEU A 269 -15.03 -1.71 -20.31
N ALA A 270 -16.31 -2.03 -20.42
CA ALA A 270 -17.31 -1.04 -20.81
C ALA A 270 -17.39 0.13 -19.80
N SER A 271 -17.33 -0.16 -18.50
CA SER A 271 -17.26 0.89 -17.46
C SER A 271 -15.98 1.71 -17.57
N LEU A 272 -14.83 1.09 -17.76
CA LEU A 272 -13.55 1.76 -17.94
C LEU A 272 -13.56 2.69 -19.18
N MET A 273 -14.23 2.28 -20.27
CA MET A 273 -14.33 3.08 -21.48
C MET A 273 -15.36 4.24 -21.37
N THR A 274 -16.38 4.11 -20.55
CA THR A 274 -17.47 5.10 -20.43
C THR A 274 -17.28 6.04 -19.24
N LYS A 275 -16.99 5.51 -18.07
CA LYS A 275 -16.76 6.30 -16.84
C LYS A 275 -15.29 6.64 -16.63
N GLY A 276 -14.37 5.79 -17.11
CA GLY A 276 -12.94 5.91 -16.85
C GLY A 276 -12.55 5.51 -15.41
N LEU A 277 -11.39 6.00 -14.99
CA LEU A 277 -10.85 5.89 -13.64
C LEU A 277 -10.72 7.28 -13.03
N GLN A 278 -10.91 7.39 -11.75
CA GLN A 278 -10.64 8.61 -10.99
C GLN A 278 -9.19 8.56 -10.51
N TYR A 279 -8.38 9.51 -10.99
CA TYR A 279 -6.98 9.61 -10.59
C TYR A 279 -6.83 10.60 -9.46
N GLY A 280 -6.05 10.23 -8.45
CA GLY A 280 -5.58 11.15 -7.42
C GLY A 280 -4.60 12.18 -7.97
N VAL A 281 -4.31 13.22 -7.19
CA VAL A 281 -3.40 14.30 -7.59
C VAL A 281 -1.98 13.80 -7.87
N GLU A 282 -1.58 12.68 -7.29
CA GLU A 282 -0.29 12.05 -7.57
C GLU A 282 -0.14 11.65 -9.06
N PHE A 283 -1.24 11.37 -9.76
CA PHE A 283 -1.25 10.97 -11.17
C PHE A 283 -1.84 11.99 -12.11
N SER A 284 -2.66 12.92 -11.60
CA SER A 284 -3.26 13.99 -12.39
C SER A 284 -2.54 15.32 -12.27
N GLY A 285 -1.73 15.46 -11.22
CA GLY A 285 -1.24 16.72 -10.75
C GLY A 285 -2.36 17.58 -10.12
N GLY A 286 -1.97 18.59 -9.34
CA GLY A 286 -2.90 19.50 -8.69
C GLY A 286 -2.83 19.47 -7.18
N THR A 287 -3.93 19.90 -6.57
CA THR A 287 -4.03 20.04 -5.12
C THR A 287 -5.25 19.32 -4.58
N THR A 288 -5.07 18.57 -3.50
CA THR A 288 -6.15 17.96 -2.72
C THR A 288 -6.26 18.62 -1.36
N PHE A 289 -7.49 18.92 -0.97
CA PHE A 289 -7.84 19.38 0.38
C PHE A 289 -8.83 18.39 0.99
N ASP A 290 -8.54 17.87 2.18
CA ASP A 290 -9.52 17.22 3.04
C ASP A 290 -10.03 18.28 4.02
N VAL A 291 -11.33 18.55 3.98
CA VAL A 291 -11.97 19.64 4.73
C VAL A 291 -13.06 19.05 5.61
N THR A 292 -13.04 19.38 6.90
CA THR A 292 -14.10 19.04 7.86
C THR A 292 -14.90 20.27 8.23
N PHE A 293 -16.21 20.21 8.05
CA PHE A 293 -17.17 21.22 8.45
C PHE A 293 -17.78 20.88 9.83
N GLU A 294 -18.17 21.89 10.58
CA GLU A 294 -18.89 21.66 11.86
C GLU A 294 -20.27 21.02 11.70
N GLN A 295 -20.89 21.17 10.51
CA GLN A 295 -22.21 20.63 10.19
C GLN A 295 -22.21 20.04 8.77
N PRO A 296 -23.13 19.11 8.46
CA PRO A 296 -23.32 18.61 7.09
C PRO A 296 -23.62 19.73 6.11
N VAL A 297 -23.04 19.66 4.91
CA VAL A 297 -23.13 20.69 3.89
C VAL A 297 -23.67 20.11 2.57
N ASP A 298 -24.24 20.99 1.70
CA ASP A 298 -24.66 20.59 0.37
C ASP A 298 -23.45 20.51 -0.58
N VAL A 299 -23.06 19.28 -0.90
CA VAL A 299 -21.90 18.98 -1.74
C VAL A 299 -22.04 19.58 -3.14
N GLN A 300 -23.26 19.60 -3.68
CA GLN A 300 -23.49 20.13 -5.03
C GLN A 300 -23.33 21.65 -5.06
N GLN A 301 -23.85 22.34 -4.06
CA GLN A 301 -23.71 23.80 -3.92
C GLN A 301 -22.23 24.20 -3.76
N ILE A 302 -21.47 23.44 -2.95
CA ILE A 302 -20.04 23.66 -2.79
C ILE A 302 -19.29 23.43 -4.09
N ARG A 303 -19.61 22.37 -4.83
CA ARG A 303 -18.98 22.08 -6.11
C ARG A 303 -19.18 23.21 -7.13
N GLU A 304 -20.37 23.74 -7.24
CA GLU A 304 -20.70 24.85 -8.16
C GLU A 304 -19.99 26.15 -7.77
N SER A 305 -19.91 26.44 -6.47
CA SER A 305 -19.18 27.59 -5.95
C SER A 305 -17.67 27.48 -6.21
N LEU A 306 -17.09 26.32 -5.89
CA LEU A 306 -15.67 26.05 -6.14
C LEU A 306 -15.33 26.06 -7.65
N ALA A 307 -16.22 25.57 -8.51
CA ALA A 307 -16.02 25.65 -9.95
C ALA A 307 -15.88 27.10 -10.42
N THR A 308 -16.64 28.01 -9.82
CA THR A 308 -16.56 29.45 -10.11
C THR A 308 -15.27 30.06 -9.51
N ALA A 309 -14.94 29.74 -8.27
CA ALA A 309 -13.74 30.25 -7.59
C ALA A 309 -12.43 29.79 -8.26
N PHE A 310 -12.37 28.55 -8.75
CA PHE A 310 -11.22 27.99 -9.46
C PHE A 310 -11.26 28.28 -10.97
N THR A 311 -11.75 29.47 -11.37
CA THR A 311 -11.75 29.86 -12.79
C THR A 311 -10.40 30.44 -13.18
N GLU A 312 -9.78 29.91 -14.24
CA GLU A 312 -8.49 30.35 -14.76
C GLU A 312 -8.63 30.73 -16.24
N GLU A 313 -8.12 31.91 -16.62
CA GLU A 313 -8.16 32.43 -18.00
C GLU A 313 -9.56 32.38 -18.67
N GLY A 314 -10.62 32.53 -17.88
CA GLY A 314 -12.00 32.47 -18.36
C GLY A 314 -12.56 31.05 -18.57
N LYS A 315 -11.79 30.01 -18.21
CA LYS A 315 -12.27 28.62 -18.15
C LYS A 315 -12.75 28.32 -16.72
N VAL A 316 -14.00 27.92 -16.61
CA VAL A 316 -14.60 27.50 -15.34
C VAL A 316 -13.85 26.27 -14.83
N GLY A 317 -13.43 26.28 -13.57
CA GLY A 317 -12.77 25.15 -12.94
C GLY A 317 -13.66 23.90 -12.90
N ASN A 318 -13.04 22.75 -12.82
CA ASN A 318 -13.75 21.48 -12.68
C ASN A 318 -13.24 20.72 -11.43
N PRO A 319 -13.49 21.25 -10.21
CA PRO A 319 -13.07 20.59 -8.98
C PRO A 319 -13.85 19.29 -8.80
N ILE A 320 -13.14 18.26 -8.36
CA ILE A 320 -13.77 17.02 -7.92
C ILE A 320 -14.07 17.18 -6.42
N VAL A 321 -15.35 17.15 -6.04
CA VAL A 321 -15.79 17.26 -4.64
C VAL A 321 -16.49 15.96 -4.28
N GLN A 322 -15.97 15.28 -3.25
CA GLN A 322 -16.47 13.99 -2.78
C GLN A 322 -16.67 14.03 -1.27
N THR A 323 -17.67 13.29 -0.78
CA THR A 323 -17.83 13.05 0.65
C THR A 323 -16.81 12.03 1.14
N LYS A 324 -16.30 12.25 2.36
CA LYS A 324 -15.39 11.33 3.05
C LYS A 324 -16.00 11.00 4.41
N ASP A 325 -16.46 9.76 4.58
CA ASP A 325 -17.10 9.23 5.78
C ASP A 325 -18.46 9.86 6.15
N SER A 326 -18.69 11.14 5.89
CA SER A 326 -19.93 11.86 6.17
C SER A 326 -20.07 13.10 5.28
N ASP A 327 -21.29 13.66 5.19
CA ASP A 327 -21.55 14.89 4.46
C ASP A 327 -20.92 16.15 5.12
N ALA A 328 -20.34 16.01 6.29
CA ALA A 328 -19.55 17.06 6.94
C ALA A 328 -18.07 17.00 6.60
N LYS A 329 -17.57 15.92 5.97
CA LYS A 329 -16.17 15.78 5.58
C LYS A 329 -16.08 15.67 4.06
N LEU A 330 -15.41 16.63 3.43
CA LEU A 330 -15.25 16.67 1.99
C LEU A 330 -13.79 16.54 1.58
N ARG A 331 -13.56 15.78 0.51
CA ARG A 331 -12.31 15.79 -0.27
C ARG A 331 -12.53 16.63 -1.51
N ILE A 332 -11.70 17.64 -1.70
CA ILE A 332 -11.74 18.58 -2.80
C ILE A 332 -10.44 18.46 -3.56
N MET A 333 -10.51 18.08 -4.83
CA MET A 333 -9.34 18.02 -5.71
C MET A 333 -9.50 19.06 -6.82
N THR A 334 -8.41 19.77 -7.10
CA THR A 334 -8.36 20.77 -8.16
C THR A 334 -7.01 20.77 -8.86
N ASN A 335 -7.00 21.02 -10.14
CA ASN A 335 -5.81 21.32 -10.93
C ASN A 335 -5.64 22.82 -11.20
N TYR A 336 -6.34 23.66 -10.43
CA TYR A 336 -6.27 25.11 -10.55
C TYR A 336 -4.83 25.59 -10.36
N MET A 337 -4.34 26.38 -11.30
CA MET A 337 -2.99 26.96 -11.33
C MET A 337 -1.82 25.95 -11.30
N ILE A 338 -2.04 24.69 -11.69
CA ILE A 338 -1.02 23.62 -11.61
C ILE A 338 0.28 23.97 -12.35
N ASP A 339 0.18 24.63 -13.48
CA ASP A 339 1.33 25.00 -14.33
C ASP A 339 1.80 26.44 -14.13
N ASN A 340 1.24 27.17 -13.14
CA ASN A 340 1.62 28.54 -12.87
C ASN A 340 2.87 28.60 -12.01
N PRO A 341 3.97 29.23 -12.47
CA PRO A 341 5.23 29.32 -11.75
C PRO A 341 5.28 30.40 -10.67
N ASP A 342 4.18 31.11 -10.36
CA ASP A 342 4.16 32.20 -9.40
C ASP A 342 4.50 31.76 -7.99
N ALA A 343 5.35 32.52 -7.30
CA ALA A 343 5.77 32.25 -5.93
C ALA A 343 4.60 32.24 -4.92
N ASN A 344 3.49 32.90 -5.24
CA ASN A 344 2.30 33.03 -4.39
C ASN A 344 1.18 32.07 -4.81
N GLN A 345 1.48 31.06 -5.62
CA GLN A 345 0.50 30.08 -6.13
C GLN A 345 -0.33 29.46 -4.99
N ASP A 346 0.31 29.05 -3.90
CA ASP A 346 -0.36 28.39 -2.77
C ASP A 346 -1.34 29.31 -2.04
N GLU A 347 -0.96 30.58 -1.85
CA GLU A 347 -1.86 31.59 -1.26
C GLU A 347 -3.07 31.83 -2.14
N MET A 348 -2.89 31.86 -3.46
CA MET A 348 -3.98 32.07 -4.42
C MET A 348 -4.93 30.86 -4.46
N ILE A 349 -4.42 29.64 -4.43
CA ILE A 349 -5.23 28.41 -4.36
C ILE A 349 -6.04 28.37 -3.06
N GLN A 350 -5.42 28.69 -1.92
CA GLN A 350 -6.10 28.74 -0.62
C GLN A 350 -7.14 29.85 -0.54
N ALA A 351 -6.87 31.03 -1.13
CA ALA A 351 -7.84 32.11 -1.20
C ALA A 351 -9.06 31.71 -2.05
N ALA A 352 -8.84 31.11 -3.23
CA ALA A 352 -9.92 30.62 -4.08
C ALA A 352 -10.73 29.49 -3.40
N LEU A 353 -10.05 28.60 -2.65
CA LEU A 353 -10.73 27.59 -1.84
C LEU A 353 -11.62 28.25 -0.79
N ALA A 354 -11.10 29.21 -0.03
CA ALA A 354 -11.87 29.91 1.01
C ALA A 354 -13.07 30.65 0.43
N GLU A 355 -12.92 31.31 -0.72
CA GLU A 355 -14.03 31.94 -1.45
C GLU A 355 -15.09 30.91 -1.84
N GLY A 356 -14.70 29.79 -2.42
CA GLY A 356 -15.62 28.74 -2.84
C GLY A 356 -16.34 28.06 -1.68
N LEU A 357 -15.69 27.90 -0.52
CA LEU A 357 -16.28 27.30 0.68
C LEU A 357 -17.19 28.26 1.46
N ALA A 358 -17.05 29.57 1.27
CA ALA A 358 -17.85 30.56 1.99
C ALA A 358 -19.37 30.37 1.78
N VAL A 359 -19.80 29.77 0.68
CA VAL A 359 -21.21 29.48 0.39
C VAL A 359 -21.83 28.52 1.43
N ALA A 360 -21.04 27.71 2.11
CA ALA A 360 -21.51 26.79 3.13
C ALA A 360 -22.07 27.54 4.38
N GLY A 361 -21.57 28.74 4.67
CA GLY A 361 -21.97 29.53 5.85
C GLY A 361 -21.68 28.86 7.18
N VAL A 362 -20.78 27.86 7.20
CA VAL A 362 -20.39 27.03 8.37
C VAL A 362 -18.87 27.06 8.48
N ASP A 363 -18.37 27.10 9.70
CA ASP A 363 -16.93 27.02 9.96
C ASP A 363 -16.36 25.66 9.53
N TYR A 364 -15.13 25.69 9.02
CA TYR A 364 -14.44 24.49 8.54
C TYR A 364 -12.96 24.48 8.94
N THR A 365 -12.39 23.29 8.94
CA THR A 365 -10.95 23.07 9.12
C THR A 365 -10.39 22.31 7.92
N ILE A 366 -9.19 22.68 7.48
CA ILE A 366 -8.44 21.92 6.48
C ILE A 366 -7.61 20.88 7.26
N ASP A 367 -8.01 19.62 7.17
CA ASP A 367 -7.37 18.52 7.89
C ASP A 367 -6.09 18.07 7.18
N GLN A 368 -6.12 18.05 5.84
CA GLN A 368 -5.01 17.63 5.01
C GLN A 368 -4.92 18.47 3.74
N TYR A 369 -3.70 18.76 3.36
CA TYR A 369 -3.33 19.40 2.12
C TYR A 369 -2.26 18.55 1.43
N ASN A 370 -2.47 18.26 0.15
CA ASN A 370 -1.52 17.55 -0.69
C ASN A 370 -1.43 18.23 -2.04
N LYS A 371 -0.23 18.67 -2.43
CA LYS A 371 0.05 19.32 -3.70
C LYS A 371 1.11 18.55 -4.46
N VAL A 372 0.83 18.27 -5.72
CA VAL A 372 1.74 17.57 -6.63
C VAL A 372 1.82 18.37 -7.94
N ASP A 373 3.04 18.74 -8.31
CA ASP A 373 3.33 19.42 -9.57
C ASP A 373 3.12 18.45 -10.77
N SER A 374 2.79 19.00 -11.94
CA SER A 374 2.57 18.22 -13.16
C SER A 374 3.77 17.35 -13.54
N THR A 375 4.99 17.84 -13.34
CA THR A 375 6.21 17.08 -13.64
C THR A 375 6.36 15.84 -12.77
N ILE A 376 6.04 15.98 -11.46
CA ILE A 376 6.11 14.87 -10.50
C ILE A 376 5.00 13.86 -10.76
N SER A 377 3.79 14.32 -11.12
CA SER A 377 2.69 13.41 -11.46
C SER A 377 2.99 12.57 -12.70
N ASP A 378 3.67 13.13 -13.69
CA ASP A 378 4.14 12.37 -14.86
C ASP A 378 5.21 11.34 -14.47
N ASP A 379 6.13 11.68 -13.56
CA ASP A 379 7.13 10.73 -13.04
C ASP A 379 6.45 9.60 -12.27
N PHE A 380 5.45 9.88 -11.45
CA PHE A 380 4.68 8.85 -10.75
C PHE A 380 3.92 7.94 -11.72
N ARG A 381 3.29 8.52 -12.76
CA ARG A 381 2.59 7.75 -13.80
C ARG A 381 3.54 6.82 -14.55
N ASN A 382 4.67 7.34 -15.00
CA ASN A 382 5.69 6.57 -15.71
C ASN A 382 6.29 5.49 -14.80
N GLY A 383 6.56 5.83 -13.54
CA GLY A 383 7.04 4.89 -12.53
C GLY A 383 6.07 3.73 -12.29
N ALA A 384 4.77 4.02 -12.13
CA ALA A 384 3.72 3.04 -11.93
C ALA A 384 3.54 2.11 -13.15
N GLN A 385 3.55 2.67 -14.36
CA GLN A 385 3.48 1.88 -15.59
C GLN A 385 4.68 0.95 -15.73
N ASN A 386 5.88 1.48 -15.55
CA ASN A 386 7.12 0.71 -15.60
C ASN A 386 7.13 -0.39 -14.54
N ALA A 387 6.76 -0.09 -13.29
CA ALA A 387 6.66 -1.07 -12.22
C ALA A 387 5.71 -2.21 -12.58
N THR A 388 4.53 -1.90 -13.13
CA THR A 388 3.55 -2.90 -13.55
C THR A 388 4.10 -3.77 -14.68
N ILE A 389 4.65 -3.18 -15.74
CA ILE A 389 5.19 -3.91 -16.90
C ILE A 389 6.36 -4.80 -16.47
N PHE A 390 7.34 -4.25 -15.71
CA PHE A 390 8.48 -5.01 -15.24
C PHE A 390 8.06 -6.15 -14.30
N SER A 391 7.08 -5.94 -13.41
CA SER A 391 6.55 -7.00 -12.56
C SER A 391 5.96 -8.15 -13.37
N LEU A 392 5.14 -7.85 -14.36
CA LEU A 392 4.56 -8.87 -15.25
C LEU A 392 5.63 -9.66 -16.03
N ILE A 393 6.62 -8.97 -16.55
CA ILE A 393 7.73 -9.60 -17.31
C ILE A 393 8.57 -10.49 -16.37
N ILE A 394 8.99 -9.97 -15.22
CA ILE A 394 9.83 -10.71 -14.28
C ILE A 394 9.11 -11.95 -13.77
N ILE A 395 7.82 -11.84 -13.42
CA ILE A 395 7.02 -12.97 -12.96
C ILE A 395 6.84 -13.98 -14.08
N PHE A 396 6.51 -13.54 -15.31
CA PHE A 396 6.41 -14.43 -16.47
C PHE A 396 7.70 -15.23 -16.69
N LEU A 397 8.85 -14.56 -16.70
CA LEU A 397 10.14 -15.19 -16.86
C LEU A 397 10.44 -16.16 -15.72
N TYR A 398 10.15 -15.77 -14.47
CA TYR A 398 10.32 -16.65 -13.31
C TYR A 398 9.50 -17.95 -13.47
N ILE A 399 8.23 -17.84 -13.78
CA ILE A 399 7.34 -19.02 -13.96
C ILE A 399 7.81 -19.87 -15.15
N PHE A 400 8.18 -19.24 -16.25
CA PHE A 400 8.72 -19.92 -17.42
C PHE A 400 9.96 -20.78 -17.08
N PHE A 401 10.95 -20.20 -16.39
CA PHE A 401 12.14 -20.94 -15.98
C PHE A 401 11.85 -22.00 -14.93
N ARG A 402 10.96 -21.69 -13.97
CA ARG A 402 10.61 -22.59 -12.86
C ARG A 402 9.87 -23.84 -13.31
N PHE A 403 8.92 -23.71 -14.20
CA PHE A 403 8.11 -24.83 -14.70
C PHE A 403 8.61 -25.41 -16.02
N ARG A 404 9.59 -24.80 -16.66
CA ARG A 404 10.23 -25.25 -17.91
C ARG A 404 9.26 -25.49 -19.08
N LYS A 405 8.06 -24.92 -19.03
CA LYS A 405 7.04 -24.97 -20.09
C LYS A 405 6.37 -23.60 -20.21
N TRP A 406 6.36 -23.05 -21.42
CA TRP A 406 5.81 -21.71 -21.68
C TRP A 406 4.32 -21.60 -21.38
N GLN A 407 3.57 -22.72 -21.42
CA GLN A 407 2.13 -22.76 -21.12
C GLN A 407 1.83 -22.34 -19.68
N TYR A 408 2.68 -22.72 -18.72
CA TYR A 408 2.52 -22.27 -17.32
C TYR A 408 2.77 -20.77 -17.19
N GLY A 409 3.83 -20.24 -17.85
CA GLY A 409 4.10 -18.81 -17.84
C GLY A 409 2.97 -18.00 -18.48
N LEU A 410 2.48 -18.43 -19.65
CA LEU A 410 1.37 -17.77 -20.32
C LEU A 410 0.07 -17.86 -19.52
N GLY A 411 -0.23 -19.01 -18.92
CA GLY A 411 -1.39 -19.17 -18.06
C GLY A 411 -1.36 -18.26 -16.85
N ALA A 412 -0.20 -18.15 -16.20
CA ALA A 412 0.01 -17.21 -15.09
C ALA A 412 -0.17 -15.75 -15.51
N LEU A 413 0.40 -15.36 -16.65
CA LEU A 413 0.28 -14.01 -17.18
C LEU A 413 -1.19 -13.65 -17.48
N ILE A 414 -1.94 -14.55 -18.13
CA ILE A 414 -3.36 -14.32 -18.42
C ILE A 414 -4.17 -14.19 -17.12
N ALA A 415 -3.89 -15.02 -16.10
CA ALA A 415 -4.55 -14.94 -14.82
C ALA A 415 -4.28 -13.59 -14.13
N MET A 416 -3.02 -13.16 -14.10
CA MET A 416 -2.64 -11.85 -13.51
C MET A 416 -3.31 -10.68 -14.22
N VAL A 417 -3.28 -10.67 -15.56
CA VAL A 417 -3.93 -9.60 -16.35
C VAL A 417 -5.45 -9.59 -16.11
N HIS A 418 -6.07 -10.76 -16.04
CA HIS A 418 -7.48 -10.89 -15.70
C HIS A 418 -7.77 -10.27 -14.31
N ASP A 419 -7.00 -10.60 -13.29
CA ASP A 419 -7.23 -10.11 -11.94
C ASP A 419 -7.02 -8.59 -11.84
N VAL A 420 -5.99 -8.06 -12.51
CA VAL A 420 -5.79 -6.61 -12.62
C VAL A 420 -6.99 -5.92 -13.29
N VAL A 421 -7.49 -6.47 -14.39
CA VAL A 421 -8.66 -5.92 -15.09
C VAL A 421 -9.89 -5.94 -14.20
N ILE A 422 -10.11 -7.00 -13.43
CA ILE A 422 -11.24 -7.08 -12.48
C ILE A 422 -11.11 -6.00 -11.40
N VAL A 423 -9.91 -5.81 -10.80
CA VAL A 423 -9.70 -4.77 -9.78
C VAL A 423 -9.97 -3.38 -10.36
N LEU A 424 -9.38 -3.05 -11.51
CA LEU A 424 -9.62 -1.77 -12.19
C LEU A 424 -11.10 -1.57 -12.54
N SER A 425 -11.77 -2.66 -12.96
CA SER A 425 -13.22 -2.63 -13.24
C SER A 425 -14.05 -2.31 -12.01
N CYS A 426 -13.69 -2.88 -10.85
CA CYS A 426 -14.35 -2.55 -9.58
C CYS A 426 -14.17 -1.08 -9.22
N PHE A 427 -12.96 -0.54 -9.38
CA PHE A 427 -12.70 0.88 -9.13
C PHE A 427 -13.53 1.79 -10.07
N SER A 428 -13.64 1.45 -11.35
CA SER A 428 -14.46 2.20 -12.31
C SER A 428 -15.98 2.09 -12.03
N ILE A 429 -16.49 0.88 -11.75
CA ILE A 429 -17.92 0.63 -11.58
C ILE A 429 -18.44 1.29 -10.30
N PHE A 430 -17.71 1.08 -9.19
CA PHE A 430 -18.15 1.49 -7.85
C PHE A 430 -17.75 2.93 -7.50
N ALA A 431 -16.94 3.61 -8.33
CA ALA A 431 -16.62 5.02 -8.13
C ALA A 431 -17.91 5.86 -8.04
N GLY A 432 -18.06 6.61 -6.94
CA GLY A 432 -19.24 7.43 -6.65
C GLY A 432 -20.49 6.66 -6.19
N ILE A 433 -20.41 5.33 -6.03
CA ILE A 433 -21.50 4.51 -5.48
C ILE A 433 -21.24 4.19 -4.01
N LEU A 434 -19.96 3.89 -3.68
CA LEU A 434 -19.56 3.57 -2.32
C LEU A 434 -19.32 4.86 -1.51
N PRO A 435 -19.49 4.80 -0.16
CA PRO A 435 -19.34 5.97 0.71
C PRO A 435 -17.89 6.39 0.95
N PHE A 436 -16.92 5.80 0.23
CA PHE A 436 -15.50 6.13 0.30
C PHE A 436 -14.93 6.38 -1.10
N THR A 437 -13.82 7.08 -1.17
CA THR A 437 -13.14 7.42 -2.42
C THR A 437 -12.50 6.19 -3.06
N MET A 438 -12.70 6.03 -4.38
CA MET A 438 -12.08 4.97 -5.18
C MET A 438 -11.14 5.61 -6.21
N GLU A 439 -10.11 6.26 -5.70
CA GLU A 439 -9.10 6.95 -6.49
C GLU A 439 -7.92 6.03 -6.78
N ILE A 440 -7.32 6.24 -7.94
CA ILE A 440 -6.04 5.67 -8.31
C ILE A 440 -4.96 6.60 -7.77
N ASP A 441 -4.45 6.28 -6.59
CA ASP A 441 -3.37 6.98 -5.89
C ASP A 441 -2.11 6.12 -5.81
N GLN A 442 -1.08 6.60 -5.14
CA GLN A 442 0.14 5.81 -4.92
C GLN A 442 -0.13 4.52 -4.11
N ALA A 443 -1.03 4.56 -3.13
CA ALA A 443 -1.39 3.39 -2.32
C ALA A 443 -2.09 2.33 -3.17
N PHE A 444 -2.93 2.73 -4.14
CA PHE A 444 -3.54 1.83 -5.10
C PHE A 444 -2.50 1.07 -5.94
N ILE A 445 -1.42 1.74 -6.39
CA ILE A 445 -0.36 1.06 -7.15
C ILE A 445 0.33 0.00 -6.29
N ALA A 446 0.61 0.30 -5.03
CA ALA A 446 1.15 -0.68 -4.09
C ALA A 446 0.19 -1.87 -3.90
N ALA A 447 -1.11 -1.59 -3.77
CA ALA A 447 -2.15 -2.60 -3.62
C ALA A 447 -2.27 -3.50 -4.87
N ILE A 448 -2.30 -2.94 -6.08
CA ILE A 448 -2.47 -3.73 -7.31
C ILE A 448 -1.25 -4.62 -7.59
N LEU A 449 -0.04 -4.11 -7.35
CA LEU A 449 1.17 -4.91 -7.47
C LEU A 449 1.24 -6.01 -6.41
N THR A 450 0.68 -5.76 -5.23
CA THR A 450 0.50 -6.78 -4.19
C THR A 450 -0.50 -7.85 -4.62
N VAL A 451 -1.65 -7.46 -5.19
CA VAL A 451 -2.64 -8.40 -5.74
C VAL A 451 -2.01 -9.27 -6.82
N ILE A 452 -1.19 -8.70 -7.72
CA ILE A 452 -0.43 -9.46 -8.72
C ILE A 452 0.47 -10.50 -8.04
N GLY A 453 1.26 -10.09 -7.05
CA GLY A 453 2.15 -10.97 -6.29
C GLY A 453 1.40 -12.08 -5.55
N TYR A 454 0.21 -11.78 -5.02
CA TYR A 454 -0.60 -12.75 -4.29
C TYR A 454 -1.36 -13.71 -5.20
N SER A 455 -1.94 -13.22 -6.29
CA SER A 455 -2.63 -14.04 -7.31
C SER A 455 -1.70 -15.09 -7.92
N ILE A 456 -0.45 -14.70 -8.16
CA ILE A 456 0.53 -15.66 -8.68
C ILE A 456 0.92 -16.72 -7.65
N ASN A 457 0.91 -16.41 -6.34
CA ASN A 457 1.14 -17.37 -5.29
C ASN A 457 0.16 -18.56 -5.41
N ASP A 458 -1.13 -18.27 -5.46
CA ASP A 458 -2.16 -19.30 -5.60
C ASP A 458 -2.01 -20.09 -6.92
N THR A 459 -1.71 -19.37 -8.01
CA THR A 459 -1.47 -19.99 -9.32
C THR A 459 -0.28 -20.94 -9.29
N VAL A 460 0.82 -20.59 -8.64
CA VAL A 460 2.02 -21.44 -8.48
C VAL A 460 1.71 -22.71 -7.68
N VAL A 461 0.96 -22.57 -6.57
CA VAL A 461 0.55 -23.73 -5.75
C VAL A 461 -0.31 -24.71 -6.58
N VAL A 462 -1.26 -24.18 -7.36
CA VAL A 462 -2.08 -25.01 -8.27
C VAL A 462 -1.22 -25.66 -9.35
N PHE A 463 -0.29 -24.94 -9.96
CA PHE A 463 0.61 -25.46 -10.99
C PHE A 463 1.56 -26.53 -10.45
N ASP A 464 2.08 -26.35 -9.25
CA ASP A 464 2.92 -27.35 -8.60
C ASP A 464 2.13 -28.64 -8.33
N ARG A 465 0.86 -28.51 -7.92
CA ARG A 465 -0.03 -29.66 -7.72
C ARG A 465 -0.38 -30.37 -9.04
N ILE A 466 -0.67 -29.61 -10.10
CA ILE A 466 -0.89 -30.18 -11.44
C ILE A 466 0.35 -30.94 -11.91
N ARG A 467 1.55 -30.36 -11.72
CA ARG A 467 2.81 -31.02 -12.08
C ARG A 467 3.03 -32.32 -11.32
N GLU A 468 2.74 -32.33 -10.02
CA GLU A 468 2.82 -33.53 -9.17
C GLU A 468 1.88 -34.63 -9.71
N TYR A 469 0.62 -34.32 -9.99
CA TYR A 469 -0.34 -35.29 -10.53
C TYR A 469 0.03 -35.79 -11.92
N VAL A 470 0.48 -34.91 -12.82
CA VAL A 470 0.97 -35.29 -14.14
C VAL A 470 2.17 -36.25 -14.03
N GLY A 471 3.08 -36.00 -13.09
CA GLY A 471 4.23 -36.86 -12.82
C GLY A 471 3.82 -38.25 -12.31
N LEU A 472 2.80 -38.30 -11.42
CA LEU A 472 2.34 -39.57 -10.83
C LEU A 472 1.46 -40.42 -11.76
N TYR A 473 0.66 -39.78 -12.62
CA TYR A 473 -0.38 -40.44 -13.41
C TYR A 473 -0.25 -40.26 -14.93
N GLY A 474 0.61 -39.36 -15.39
CA GLY A 474 0.76 -38.99 -16.81
C GLY A 474 1.29 -40.11 -17.72
N SER A 475 1.95 -41.14 -17.15
CA SER A 475 2.44 -42.31 -17.90
C SER A 475 1.38 -43.41 -18.12
N LYS A 476 0.16 -43.19 -17.63
CA LYS A 476 -0.95 -44.18 -17.74
C LYS A 476 -2.00 -43.82 -18.78
N ARG A 477 -1.69 -42.88 -19.70
CA ARG A 477 -2.53 -42.55 -20.87
C ARG A 477 -1.77 -42.78 -22.15
#